data_14492843976d64daa3267a0ad96f0abe
#
_entry.id   14492843976d64daa3267a0ad96f0abe
#
_cell.length_a   1.000
_cell.length_b   1.000
_cell.length_c   1.000
_cell.angle_alpha   90.00
_cell.angle_beta   90.00
_cell.angle_gamma   90.00
#
_symmetry.space_group_name_H-M   'P 1'
#
loop_
_entity.id
_entity.type
_entity.pdbx_description
1 polymer ?
#
loop_
_entity_poly.entity_id
_entity_poly.type
_entity_poly.pdbx_seq_one_letter_code
_entity_poly.pdbx_strand_id
1 'polypeptide(L)'
;MEFLTGVSKKECLEISEILAGDFEGKNVKVRGAIHTIRDMGDVAFIVLRKREGLVQCIYEEGKSQFDIADLKEADTVEVDGTYKSDDRAPNGFELRLDTVAVLSEPAEPMPLQINKWKLNTSIEAKLNNRAVSLRNPRERAVFRIQEGITRGFRDFLYEQGFTEIHTPKLGAKSAEGGANLFKLEYFHRPAILQQSPQFYKQMMVGVFDRVFETAPVFRAEKHNTKRHLNEYTSLDFEMGYIDGFEDIMAMETGFLQYTMKLLKESYSKELELLKIELPNVDQIPRVRFDEAKERVSKKYNRQFRNPFDLEPEEELLIGKYFKEEYDSDFVFVTHYPSKKRPFYAMDDPADETYTLSFDLLFKGLEITTGGQRIHDYNKLLEKINKRGMETEGMEHYLSAFKHGMPPHGGLGIGLERLTMQLIGEENVREATLFPRDLSRLEP
;
A
#
# COMPACT_ATOMS: atom_id res chain seq x y z
N MET A 1 -44.94 -0.97 -9.27
CA MET A 1 -43.64 -1.62 -9.12
C MET A 1 -42.61 -0.55 -9.46
N GLU A 2 -41.74 -0.22 -8.51
CA GLU A 2 -40.67 0.76 -8.72
C GLU A 2 -39.39 0.05 -9.10
N PHE A 3 -38.63 0.61 -10.04
CA PHE A 3 -37.36 0.06 -10.50
C PHE A 3 -36.23 1.00 -10.09
N LEU A 4 -35.16 0.46 -9.52
CA LEU A 4 -33.93 1.21 -9.28
C LEU A 4 -33.14 1.28 -10.59
N THR A 5 -32.91 2.52 -11.07
CA THR A 5 -32.30 2.79 -12.39
C THR A 5 -30.82 3.17 -12.29
N GLY A 6 -30.19 3.00 -11.14
CA GLY A 6 -28.79 3.32 -10.89
C GLY A 6 -28.56 4.12 -9.63
N VAL A 7 -27.43 4.84 -9.56
CA VAL A 7 -27.07 5.66 -8.40
C VAL A 7 -27.95 6.91 -8.37
N SER A 8 -28.71 7.10 -7.29
CA SER A 8 -29.55 8.27 -7.10
C SER A 8 -28.71 9.53 -6.90
N LYS A 9 -29.02 10.59 -7.65
CA LYS A 9 -28.46 11.91 -7.40
C LYS A 9 -29.04 12.45 -6.09
N LYS A 10 -28.17 12.89 -5.18
CA LYS A 10 -28.56 13.47 -3.90
C LYS A 10 -28.67 15.01 -4.02
N GLU A 11 -29.49 15.61 -3.18
CA GLU A 11 -29.62 17.07 -3.09
C GLU A 11 -28.38 17.70 -2.45
N CYS A 12 -27.77 17.00 -1.47
CA CYS A 12 -26.56 17.47 -0.81
C CYS A 12 -25.32 17.32 -1.70
N LEU A 13 -24.57 18.39 -1.85
CA LEU A 13 -23.41 18.47 -2.74
C LEU A 13 -22.12 17.94 -2.07
N GLU A 14 -21.23 17.37 -2.88
CA GLU A 14 -19.86 17.10 -2.53
C GLU A 14 -18.96 18.31 -2.79
N ILE A 15 -17.76 18.36 -2.18
CA ILE A 15 -16.84 19.50 -2.36
C ILE A 15 -16.47 19.67 -3.84
N SER A 16 -16.21 18.58 -4.55
CA SER A 16 -15.89 18.60 -5.98
C SER A 16 -17.02 19.15 -6.85
N GLU A 17 -18.28 18.87 -6.49
CA GLU A 17 -19.44 19.40 -7.19
C GLU A 17 -19.61 20.91 -6.94
N ILE A 18 -19.35 21.36 -5.71
CA ILE A 18 -19.36 22.78 -5.34
C ILE A 18 -18.28 23.55 -6.11
N LEU A 19 -17.06 23.00 -6.16
CA LEU A 19 -15.92 23.63 -6.86
C LEU A 19 -16.09 23.66 -8.39
N ALA A 20 -16.83 22.70 -8.95
CA ALA A 20 -17.09 22.63 -10.39
C ALA A 20 -18.25 23.54 -10.84
N GLY A 21 -19.09 24.03 -9.92
CA GLY A 21 -20.26 24.83 -10.20
C GLY A 21 -20.08 26.34 -9.91
N ASP A 22 -21.04 27.12 -10.32
CA ASP A 22 -21.15 28.54 -9.95
C ASP A 22 -22.22 28.71 -8.87
N PHE A 23 -21.78 28.81 -7.62
CA PHE A 23 -22.64 28.86 -6.43
C PHE A 23 -22.54 30.18 -5.67
N GLU A 24 -21.77 31.17 -6.15
CA GLU A 24 -21.62 32.45 -5.44
C GLU A 24 -22.97 33.07 -5.12
N GLY A 25 -23.23 33.32 -3.82
CA GLY A 25 -24.49 33.87 -3.32
C GLY A 25 -25.70 32.91 -3.39
N LYS A 26 -25.51 31.65 -3.81
CA LYS A 26 -26.60 30.65 -3.89
C LYS A 26 -26.59 29.78 -2.64
N ASN A 27 -27.76 29.27 -2.30
CA ASN A 27 -27.91 28.33 -1.21
C ASN A 27 -27.50 26.92 -1.64
N VAL A 28 -26.75 26.23 -0.79
CA VAL A 28 -26.26 24.86 -1.00
C VAL A 28 -26.44 24.01 0.25
N LYS A 29 -26.76 22.74 0.06
CA LYS A 29 -26.86 21.74 1.13
C LYS A 29 -25.65 20.84 1.15
N VAL A 30 -25.10 20.62 2.35
CA VAL A 30 -23.93 19.78 2.55
C VAL A 30 -24.14 18.87 3.76
N ARG A 31 -23.75 17.59 3.66
CA ARG A 31 -23.66 16.66 4.80
C ARG A 31 -22.21 16.46 5.20
N GLY A 32 -21.97 16.44 6.51
CA GLY A 32 -20.63 16.19 7.04
C GLY A 32 -20.65 15.92 8.55
N ALA A 33 -19.51 15.57 9.10
CA ALA A 33 -19.35 15.49 10.55
C ALA A 33 -18.61 16.73 11.05
N ILE A 34 -19.10 17.31 12.15
CA ILE A 34 -18.44 18.46 12.78
C ILE A 34 -17.04 18.05 13.24
N HIS A 35 -16.04 18.67 12.66
CA HIS A 35 -14.63 18.42 12.95
C HIS A 35 -14.12 19.28 14.11
N THR A 36 -14.56 20.53 14.14
CA THR A 36 -14.30 21.47 15.23
C THR A 36 -15.28 22.62 15.20
N ILE A 37 -15.56 23.19 16.36
CA ILE A 37 -16.32 24.42 16.55
C ILE A 37 -15.41 25.44 17.22
N ARG A 38 -15.38 26.67 16.72
CA ARG A 38 -14.70 27.81 17.29
C ARG A 38 -15.73 28.91 17.53
N ASP A 39 -16.27 28.93 18.72
CA ASP A 39 -17.22 29.95 19.15
C ASP A 39 -16.46 31.22 19.55
N MET A 40 -16.88 32.35 18.98
CA MET A 40 -16.31 33.68 19.24
C MET A 40 -17.39 34.68 19.70
N GLY A 41 -18.51 34.17 20.18
CA GLY A 41 -19.67 34.95 20.60
C GLY A 41 -20.67 35.12 19.43
N ASP A 42 -20.85 36.33 18.94
CA ASP A 42 -21.82 36.64 17.85
C ASP A 42 -21.55 35.85 16.56
N VAL A 43 -20.34 35.29 16.39
CA VAL A 43 -19.93 34.49 15.23
C VAL A 43 -19.23 33.21 15.70
N ALA A 44 -19.54 32.07 15.07
CA ALA A 44 -18.80 30.84 15.26
C ALA A 44 -18.38 30.22 13.92
N PHE A 45 -17.19 29.60 13.92
CA PHE A 45 -16.69 28.81 12.80
C PHE A 45 -16.90 27.34 13.08
N ILE A 46 -17.70 26.68 12.22
CA ILE A 46 -17.97 25.26 12.26
C ILE A 46 -17.24 24.62 11.08
N VAL A 47 -16.30 23.72 11.34
CA VAL A 47 -15.61 23.01 10.27
C VAL A 47 -16.21 21.61 10.11
N LEU A 48 -16.74 21.34 8.94
CA LEU A 48 -17.28 20.02 8.60
C LEU A 48 -16.21 19.16 7.92
N ARG A 49 -16.08 17.92 8.34
CA ARG A 49 -15.26 16.91 7.70
C ARG A 49 -16.09 16.10 6.73
N LYS A 50 -15.64 16.05 5.49
CA LYS A 50 -16.18 15.22 4.41
C LYS A 50 -15.14 14.25 3.87
N ARG A 51 -15.54 13.41 2.92
CA ARG A 51 -14.65 12.50 2.20
C ARG A 51 -13.51 13.26 1.47
N GLU A 52 -13.82 14.37 0.83
CA GLU A 52 -12.91 15.13 -0.03
C GLU A 52 -12.13 16.22 0.70
N GLY A 53 -12.37 16.43 1.98
CA GLY A 53 -11.68 17.46 2.76
C GLY A 53 -12.54 18.09 3.84
N LEU A 54 -12.23 19.35 4.15
CA LEU A 54 -12.89 20.14 5.18
C LEU A 54 -13.69 21.26 4.51
N VAL A 55 -14.87 21.58 5.06
CA VAL A 55 -15.70 22.72 4.64
C VAL A 55 -15.85 23.63 5.84
N GLN A 56 -15.48 24.91 5.67
CA GLN A 56 -15.71 25.94 6.66
C GLN A 56 -17.14 26.45 6.55
N CYS A 57 -17.83 26.49 7.69
CA CYS A 57 -19.16 27.04 7.81
C CYS A 57 -19.13 28.17 8.84
N ILE A 58 -19.93 29.20 8.64
CA ILE A 58 -20.06 30.35 9.54
C ILE A 58 -21.47 30.38 10.11
N TYR A 59 -21.54 30.37 11.43
CA TYR A 59 -22.70 30.73 12.19
C TYR A 59 -22.66 32.22 12.52
N GLU A 60 -23.77 32.94 12.36
CA GLU A 60 -23.94 34.34 12.78
C GLU A 60 -25.18 34.45 13.67
N GLU A 61 -24.99 34.95 14.90
CA GLU A 61 -26.11 35.17 15.81
C GLU A 61 -27.15 36.13 15.20
N GLY A 62 -28.44 35.79 15.35
CA GLY A 62 -29.55 36.56 14.78
C GLY A 62 -29.77 36.43 13.27
N LYS A 63 -28.89 35.69 12.57
CA LYS A 63 -29.10 35.36 11.14
C LYS A 63 -29.31 33.85 10.95
N SER A 64 -28.50 33.02 11.58
CA SER A 64 -28.66 31.56 11.59
C SER A 64 -29.89 31.16 12.42
N GLN A 65 -30.68 30.21 11.91
CA GLN A 65 -31.96 29.78 12.50
C GLN A 65 -31.82 28.61 13.48
N PHE A 66 -30.68 28.51 14.18
CA PHE A 66 -30.38 27.48 15.17
C PHE A 66 -29.47 28.07 16.24
N ASP A 67 -29.38 27.39 17.41
CA ASP A 67 -28.45 27.77 18.47
C ASP A 67 -27.16 26.97 18.34
N ILE A 68 -26.03 27.65 18.34
CA ILE A 68 -24.70 27.02 18.29
C ILE A 68 -24.45 26.10 19.52
N ALA A 69 -25.07 26.38 20.65
CA ALA A 69 -24.97 25.59 21.87
C ALA A 69 -25.57 24.16 21.74
N ASP A 70 -26.43 23.95 20.75
CA ASP A 70 -27.04 22.64 20.46
C ASP A 70 -26.09 21.71 19.69
N LEU A 71 -24.94 22.22 19.18
CA LEU A 71 -24.02 21.46 18.36
C LEU A 71 -22.78 21.01 19.12
N LYS A 72 -22.30 19.82 18.81
CA LYS A 72 -21.08 19.23 19.40
C LYS A 72 -20.10 18.79 18.34
N GLU A 73 -18.79 18.76 18.67
CA GLU A 73 -17.80 18.10 17.82
C GLU A 73 -18.17 16.61 17.65
N ALA A 74 -18.04 16.10 16.44
CA ALA A 74 -18.44 14.78 15.97
C ALA A 74 -19.94 14.58 15.68
N ASP A 75 -20.80 15.55 15.89
CA ASP A 75 -22.17 15.49 15.34
C ASP A 75 -22.09 15.29 13.83
N THR A 76 -22.92 14.41 13.31
CA THR A 76 -23.16 14.30 11.87
C THR A 76 -24.34 15.14 11.51
N VAL A 77 -24.14 16.09 10.61
CA VAL A 77 -25.13 17.12 10.30
C VAL A 77 -25.41 17.24 8.80
N GLU A 78 -26.61 17.70 8.49
CA GLU A 78 -26.95 18.33 7.19
C GLU A 78 -27.05 19.83 7.43
N VAL A 79 -26.31 20.60 6.67
CA VAL A 79 -26.33 22.06 6.73
C VAL A 79 -26.88 22.62 5.44
N ASP A 80 -27.60 23.71 5.56
CA ASP A 80 -28.11 24.54 4.48
C ASP A 80 -27.56 25.94 4.67
N GLY A 81 -26.91 26.50 3.66
CA GLY A 81 -26.27 27.80 3.78
C GLY A 81 -25.83 28.40 2.46
N THR A 82 -25.61 29.70 2.50
CA THR A 82 -25.20 30.49 1.32
C THR A 82 -23.70 30.34 1.08
N TYR A 83 -23.32 29.89 -0.12
CA TYR A 83 -21.94 29.83 -0.56
C TYR A 83 -21.34 31.23 -0.71
N LYS A 84 -20.09 31.35 -0.26
CA LYS A 84 -19.26 32.54 -0.43
C LYS A 84 -17.82 32.16 -0.71
N SER A 85 -17.20 32.72 -1.74
CA SER A 85 -15.77 32.59 -2.00
C SER A 85 -14.96 33.29 -0.90
N ASP A 86 -13.98 32.60 -0.32
CA ASP A 86 -12.98 33.14 0.61
C ASP A 86 -11.69 32.35 0.50
N ASP A 87 -10.63 32.96 -0.04
CA ASP A 87 -9.32 32.33 -0.25
C ASP A 87 -8.64 31.85 1.06
N ARG A 88 -9.11 32.35 2.22
CA ARG A 88 -8.59 31.94 3.54
C ARG A 88 -9.26 30.67 4.07
N ALA A 89 -10.40 30.31 3.51
CA ALA A 89 -11.15 29.12 3.90
C ALA A 89 -10.57 27.85 3.23
N PRO A 90 -10.69 26.68 3.85
CA PRO A 90 -10.37 25.40 3.19
C PRO A 90 -11.13 25.29 1.86
N ASN A 91 -10.43 24.88 0.80
CA ASN A 91 -10.95 24.80 -0.57
C ASN A 91 -11.41 26.13 -1.20
N GLY A 92 -11.06 27.29 -0.63
CA GLY A 92 -11.34 28.61 -1.21
C GLY A 92 -12.78 29.09 -1.05
N PHE A 93 -13.58 28.50 -0.16
CA PHE A 93 -14.95 28.92 0.09
C PHE A 93 -15.43 28.65 1.51
N GLU A 94 -16.47 29.33 1.92
CA GLU A 94 -17.19 29.11 3.17
C GLU A 94 -18.72 29.05 2.91
N LEU A 95 -19.45 28.44 3.84
CA LEU A 95 -20.90 28.42 3.85
C LEU A 95 -21.42 29.27 5.02
N ARG A 96 -22.18 30.30 4.73
CA ARG A 96 -22.92 31.04 5.76
C ARG A 96 -24.20 30.29 6.06
N LEU A 97 -24.29 29.74 7.27
CA LEU A 97 -25.33 28.79 7.64
C LEU A 97 -26.67 29.47 7.91
N ASP A 98 -27.71 28.97 7.27
CA ASP A 98 -29.10 29.30 7.54
C ASP A 98 -29.69 28.28 8.54
N THR A 99 -29.58 26.97 8.24
CA THR A 99 -30.11 25.90 9.07
C THR A 99 -29.13 24.74 9.22
N VAL A 100 -29.27 24.03 10.34
CA VAL A 100 -28.54 22.79 10.63
C VAL A 100 -29.51 21.73 11.15
N ALA A 101 -29.46 20.54 10.57
CA ALA A 101 -30.18 19.37 11.07
C ALA A 101 -29.17 18.33 11.57
N VAL A 102 -29.24 17.97 12.85
CA VAL A 102 -28.43 16.90 13.44
C VAL A 102 -28.98 15.56 12.97
N LEU A 103 -28.17 14.78 12.26
CA LEU A 103 -28.51 13.45 11.76
C LEU A 103 -28.15 12.36 12.77
N SER A 104 -27.07 12.57 13.52
CA SER A 104 -26.58 11.65 14.56
C SER A 104 -25.64 12.38 15.51
N GLU A 105 -25.77 12.10 16.80
CA GLU A 105 -24.92 12.63 17.86
C GLU A 105 -23.92 11.56 18.35
N PRO A 106 -22.71 11.94 18.79
CA PRO A 106 -21.80 11.02 19.46
C PRO A 106 -22.33 10.69 20.87
N ALA A 107 -22.28 9.41 21.24
CA ALA A 107 -22.63 8.97 22.59
C ALA A 107 -21.61 9.42 23.65
N GLU A 108 -20.35 9.59 23.25
CA GLU A 108 -19.23 10.00 24.10
C GLU A 108 -18.29 10.95 23.34
N PRO A 109 -17.56 11.83 24.05
CA PRO A 109 -16.53 12.66 23.44
C PRO A 109 -15.44 11.82 22.75
N MET A 110 -14.87 12.35 21.66
CA MET A 110 -13.78 11.66 20.97
C MET A 110 -12.56 11.50 21.89
N PRO A 111 -11.97 10.29 21.97
CA PRO A 111 -10.79 10.01 22.80
C PRO A 111 -9.49 10.66 22.29
N LEU A 112 -9.49 11.19 21.07
CA LEU A 112 -8.35 11.83 20.42
C LEU A 112 -8.74 13.18 19.83
N GLN A 113 -7.88 14.17 19.98
CA GLN A 113 -8.05 15.51 19.36
C GLN A 113 -7.69 15.45 17.87
N ILE A 114 -8.64 15.11 17.03
CA ILE A 114 -8.43 14.92 15.58
C ILE A 114 -8.24 16.22 14.79
N ASN A 115 -8.52 17.38 15.38
CA ASN A 115 -8.45 18.70 14.75
C ASN A 115 -7.04 19.32 14.75
N LYS A 116 -6.03 18.61 15.25
CA LYS A 116 -4.62 19.03 15.18
C LYS A 116 -3.99 18.59 13.86
N TRP A 117 -3.00 19.36 13.39
CA TRP A 117 -2.24 19.02 12.18
C TRP A 117 -1.63 17.61 12.25
N LYS A 118 -0.98 17.26 13.36
CA LYS A 118 -0.46 15.93 13.68
C LYS A 118 -1.03 15.49 15.02
N LEU A 119 -1.45 14.24 15.11
CA LEU A 119 -1.88 13.66 16.38
C LEU A 119 -0.67 13.56 17.31
N ASN A 120 -0.72 14.28 18.43
CA ASN A 120 0.33 14.23 19.46
C ASN A 120 0.02 13.08 20.43
N THR A 121 0.16 11.86 19.96
CA THR A 121 -0.12 10.64 20.75
C THR A 121 0.76 9.49 20.29
N SER A 122 0.87 8.44 21.10
CA SER A 122 1.62 7.23 20.75
C SER A 122 0.97 6.47 19.60
N ILE A 123 1.75 5.66 18.88
CA ILE A 123 1.24 4.78 17.83
C ILE A 123 0.20 3.81 18.40
N GLU A 124 0.40 3.30 19.63
CA GLU A 124 -0.55 2.39 20.27
C GLU A 124 -1.90 3.07 20.52
N ALA A 125 -1.90 4.33 20.99
CA ALA A 125 -3.14 5.08 21.18
C ALA A 125 -3.85 5.35 19.85
N LYS A 126 -3.12 5.65 18.77
CA LYS A 126 -3.69 5.77 17.41
C LYS A 126 -4.35 4.47 16.96
N LEU A 127 -3.66 3.33 17.16
CA LEU A 127 -4.14 2.02 16.71
C LEU A 127 -5.32 1.52 17.55
N ASN A 128 -5.30 1.73 18.86
CA ASN A 128 -6.43 1.37 19.74
C ASN A 128 -7.69 2.20 19.45
N ASN A 129 -7.53 3.38 18.87
CA ASN A 129 -8.63 4.26 18.48
C ASN A 129 -8.64 4.48 16.95
N ARG A 130 -8.35 3.43 16.16
CA ARG A 130 -8.06 3.56 14.73
C ARG A 130 -9.17 4.26 13.94
N ALA A 131 -10.43 3.90 14.17
CA ALA A 131 -11.58 4.52 13.50
C ALA A 131 -11.73 6.01 13.84
N VAL A 132 -11.22 6.47 14.98
CA VAL A 132 -11.20 7.89 15.37
C VAL A 132 -9.94 8.58 14.87
N SER A 133 -8.74 7.98 15.04
CA SER A 133 -7.48 8.57 14.60
C SER A 133 -7.48 8.85 13.09
N LEU A 134 -8.08 7.98 12.28
CA LEU A 134 -8.22 8.15 10.83
C LEU A 134 -9.22 9.25 10.42
N ARG A 135 -9.96 9.83 11.37
CA ARG A 135 -10.75 11.04 11.10
C ARG A 135 -9.87 12.29 10.98
N ASN A 136 -8.63 12.23 11.46
CA ASN A 136 -7.64 13.28 11.21
C ASN A 136 -7.26 13.30 9.72
N PRO A 137 -7.26 14.46 9.03
CA PRO A 137 -6.97 14.55 7.60
C PRO A 137 -5.59 13.98 7.22
N ARG A 138 -4.55 14.23 8.03
CA ARG A 138 -3.18 13.74 7.76
C ARG A 138 -3.08 12.22 7.88
N GLU A 139 -3.64 11.65 8.95
CA GLU A 139 -3.66 10.18 9.14
C GLU A 139 -4.43 9.49 7.99
N ARG A 140 -5.54 10.08 7.55
CA ARG A 140 -6.33 9.58 6.41
C ARG A 140 -5.59 9.68 5.08
N ALA A 141 -4.82 10.75 4.88
CA ALA A 141 -4.08 10.98 3.63
C ALA A 141 -3.08 9.86 3.33
N VAL A 142 -2.49 9.21 4.35
CA VAL A 142 -1.61 8.04 4.20
C VAL A 142 -2.31 6.94 3.38
N PHE A 143 -3.57 6.63 3.71
CA PHE A 143 -4.33 5.58 3.04
C PHE A 143 -4.91 6.01 1.69
N ARG A 144 -5.02 7.30 1.45
CA ARG A 144 -5.30 7.83 0.12
C ARG A 144 -4.10 7.66 -0.81
N ILE A 145 -2.88 7.89 -0.32
CA ILE A 145 -1.65 7.59 -1.07
C ILE A 145 -1.54 6.09 -1.34
N GLN A 146 -1.81 5.25 -0.33
CA GLN A 146 -1.81 3.79 -0.50
C GLN A 146 -2.84 3.32 -1.53
N GLU A 147 -4.04 3.90 -1.54
CA GLU A 147 -5.05 3.68 -2.60
C GLU A 147 -4.49 4.04 -3.97
N GLY A 148 -3.83 5.21 -4.09
CA GLY A 148 -3.21 5.66 -5.32
C GLY A 148 -2.14 4.69 -5.84
N ILE A 149 -1.31 4.11 -4.95
CA ILE A 149 -0.33 3.08 -5.29
C ILE A 149 -1.04 1.83 -5.84
N THR A 150 -2.06 1.35 -5.14
CA THR A 150 -2.82 0.15 -5.56
C THR A 150 -3.54 0.38 -6.89
N ARG A 151 -4.12 1.57 -7.07
CA ARG A 151 -4.74 1.97 -8.34
C ARG A 151 -3.72 2.02 -9.46
N GLY A 152 -2.57 2.66 -9.24
CA GLY A 152 -1.48 2.74 -10.21
C GLY A 152 -1.00 1.35 -10.64
N PHE A 153 -0.89 0.40 -9.70
CA PHE A 153 -0.53 -0.99 -10.00
C PHE A 153 -1.55 -1.65 -10.93
N ARG A 154 -2.83 -1.55 -10.60
CA ARG A 154 -3.90 -2.14 -11.42
C ARG A 154 -4.00 -1.49 -12.79
N ASP A 155 -4.10 -0.15 -12.83
CA ASP A 155 -4.30 0.59 -14.08
C ASP A 155 -3.13 0.30 -15.05
N PHE A 156 -1.88 0.38 -14.57
CA PHE A 156 -0.70 0.09 -15.35
C PHE A 156 -0.68 -1.35 -15.89
N LEU A 157 -0.95 -2.35 -15.04
CA LEU A 157 -0.90 -3.75 -15.48
C LEU A 157 -2.04 -4.10 -16.45
N TYR A 158 -3.22 -3.52 -16.31
CA TYR A 158 -4.28 -3.63 -17.32
C TYR A 158 -3.85 -3.03 -18.66
N GLU A 159 -3.19 -1.87 -18.68
CA GLU A 159 -2.65 -1.27 -19.89
C GLU A 159 -1.54 -2.15 -20.52
N GLN A 160 -0.80 -2.92 -19.71
CA GLN A 160 0.22 -3.87 -20.18
C GLN A 160 -0.34 -5.25 -20.54
N GLY A 161 -1.67 -5.42 -20.57
CA GLY A 161 -2.33 -6.64 -20.98
C GLY A 161 -2.33 -7.78 -19.96
N PHE A 162 -2.16 -7.46 -18.68
CA PHE A 162 -2.26 -8.45 -17.61
C PHE A 162 -3.71 -8.74 -17.23
N THR A 163 -3.97 -9.98 -16.81
CA THR A 163 -5.24 -10.43 -16.25
C THR A 163 -5.17 -10.43 -14.71
N GLU A 164 -6.09 -9.75 -14.04
CA GLU A 164 -6.22 -9.85 -12.57
C GLU A 164 -6.81 -11.21 -12.21
N ILE A 165 -6.14 -11.94 -11.31
CA ILE A 165 -6.59 -13.23 -10.79
C ILE A 165 -6.83 -13.13 -9.29
N HIS A 166 -7.68 -14.01 -8.77
CA HIS A 166 -8.00 -14.11 -7.35
C HIS A 166 -7.75 -15.54 -6.88
N THR A 167 -6.74 -15.72 -6.04
CA THR A 167 -6.30 -17.05 -5.63
C THR A 167 -6.62 -17.32 -4.15
N PRO A 168 -6.85 -18.61 -3.79
CA PRO A 168 -7.12 -18.95 -2.39
C PRO A 168 -5.93 -18.68 -1.48
N LYS A 169 -6.21 -18.23 -0.27
CA LYS A 169 -5.20 -18.00 0.79
C LYS A 169 -5.16 -19.14 1.82
N LEU A 170 -6.11 -20.07 1.75
CA LEU A 170 -6.06 -21.34 2.45
C LEU A 170 -5.43 -22.39 1.51
N GLY A 171 -4.42 -23.10 1.98
CA GLY A 171 -3.74 -24.11 1.19
C GLY A 171 -3.19 -25.25 2.04
N ALA A 172 -2.84 -26.36 1.39
CA ALA A 172 -2.21 -27.49 2.07
C ALA A 172 -0.69 -27.32 2.18
N LYS A 173 -0.08 -26.55 1.26
CA LYS A 173 1.38 -26.39 1.17
C LYS A 173 1.72 -24.94 0.72
N SER A 174 2.89 -24.45 1.13
CA SER A 174 3.43 -23.16 0.71
C SER A 174 4.56 -23.34 -0.30
N ALA A 175 4.65 -22.42 -1.27
CA ALA A 175 5.74 -22.35 -2.22
C ALA A 175 7.04 -21.83 -1.59
N GLU A 176 6.92 -20.91 -0.61
CA GLU A 176 8.08 -20.25 -0.03
C GLU A 176 8.89 -21.15 0.91
N GLY A 177 8.29 -22.26 1.39
CA GLY A 177 8.90 -23.16 2.35
C GLY A 177 9.12 -22.50 3.72
N GLY A 178 9.56 -23.29 4.71
CA GLY A 178 10.07 -22.74 5.96
C GLY A 178 9.09 -22.71 7.13
N ALA A 179 9.61 -22.22 8.28
CA ALA A 179 9.01 -22.38 9.60
C ALA A 179 7.92 -21.34 9.92
N ASN A 180 7.79 -20.29 9.13
CA ASN A 180 6.97 -19.11 9.46
C ASN A 180 5.57 -19.21 8.84
N LEU A 181 4.87 -20.33 9.08
CA LEU A 181 3.52 -20.59 8.57
C LEU A 181 2.50 -20.53 9.69
N PHE A 182 1.40 -19.83 9.46
CA PHE A 182 0.20 -20.00 10.26
C PHE A 182 -0.47 -21.30 9.88
N LYS A 183 -0.53 -22.24 10.83
CA LYS A 183 -1.14 -23.57 10.68
C LYS A 183 -2.52 -23.52 11.32
N LEU A 184 -3.50 -24.14 10.65
CA LEU A 184 -4.88 -24.23 11.13
C LEU A 184 -5.48 -25.59 10.77
N GLU A 185 -6.59 -25.91 11.38
CA GLU A 185 -7.41 -27.08 11.05
C GLU A 185 -8.50 -26.66 10.05
N TYR A 186 -8.61 -27.38 8.94
CA TYR A 186 -9.61 -27.18 7.92
C TYR A 186 -10.40 -28.47 7.71
N PHE A 187 -11.60 -28.58 8.32
CA PHE A 187 -12.45 -29.77 8.25
C PHE A 187 -11.66 -31.07 8.47
N HIS A 188 -10.99 -31.20 9.61
CA HIS A 188 -10.15 -32.35 10.01
C HIS A 188 -8.90 -32.59 9.11
N ARG A 189 -8.48 -31.62 8.35
CA ARG A 189 -7.22 -31.64 7.58
C ARG A 189 -6.31 -30.48 8.00
N PRO A 190 -5.01 -30.68 8.02
CA PRO A 190 -4.08 -29.57 8.25
C PRO A 190 -4.12 -28.61 7.07
N ALA A 191 -4.16 -27.32 7.35
CA ALA A 191 -4.07 -26.25 6.37
C ALA A 191 -3.12 -25.14 6.86
N ILE A 192 -2.76 -24.28 5.95
CA ILE A 192 -1.92 -23.11 6.21
C ILE A 192 -2.54 -21.87 5.59
N LEU A 193 -2.16 -20.70 6.10
CA LEU A 193 -2.34 -19.43 5.39
C LEU A 193 -1.16 -19.20 4.44
N GLN A 194 -1.45 -18.81 3.20
CA GLN A 194 -0.46 -18.62 2.16
C GLN A 194 0.43 -17.41 2.41
N GLN A 195 1.74 -17.57 2.21
CA GLN A 195 2.73 -16.50 2.32
C GLN A 195 2.85 -15.67 1.03
N SER A 196 2.33 -16.18 -0.09
CA SER A 196 2.39 -15.60 -1.43
C SER A 196 1.46 -16.38 -2.35
N PRO A 197 0.92 -15.81 -3.44
CA PRO A 197 0.18 -16.54 -4.46
C PRO A 197 1.09 -17.32 -5.44
N GLN A 198 2.33 -17.59 -5.09
CA GLN A 198 3.39 -18.05 -6.00
C GLN A 198 3.01 -19.26 -6.85
N PHE A 199 2.45 -20.32 -6.27
CA PHE A 199 2.03 -21.49 -7.06
C PHE A 199 0.99 -21.11 -8.12
N TYR A 200 0.03 -20.32 -7.72
CA TYR A 200 -1.11 -19.96 -8.57
C TYR A 200 -0.69 -19.01 -9.70
N LYS A 201 0.05 -17.95 -9.40
CA LYS A 201 0.48 -16.98 -10.42
C LYS A 201 1.38 -17.64 -11.47
N GLN A 202 2.28 -18.55 -11.07
CA GLN A 202 3.08 -19.31 -12.03
C GLN A 202 2.21 -20.23 -12.90
N MET A 203 1.30 -21.04 -12.31
CA MET A 203 0.39 -21.89 -13.10
C MET A 203 -0.44 -21.08 -14.10
N MET A 204 -0.91 -19.90 -13.69
CA MET A 204 -1.80 -19.07 -14.51
C MET A 204 -1.08 -18.33 -15.64
N VAL A 205 0.25 -18.20 -15.59
CA VAL A 205 1.03 -17.75 -16.76
C VAL A 205 0.87 -18.71 -17.94
N GLY A 206 0.78 -20.02 -17.70
CA GLY A 206 0.51 -21.01 -18.75
C GLY A 206 -0.90 -20.91 -19.36
N VAL A 207 -1.77 -20.05 -18.82
CA VAL A 207 -3.17 -19.87 -19.25
C VAL A 207 -3.42 -18.49 -19.83
N PHE A 208 -2.87 -17.44 -19.18
CA PHE A 208 -3.16 -16.03 -19.48
C PHE A 208 -1.94 -15.24 -19.95
N ASP A 209 -0.77 -15.87 -20.05
CA ASP A 209 0.53 -15.27 -20.37
C ASP A 209 1.01 -14.25 -19.33
N ARG A 210 0.14 -13.36 -18.85
CA ARG A 210 0.42 -12.30 -17.88
C ARG A 210 -0.69 -12.21 -16.85
N VAL A 211 -0.32 -12.32 -15.58
CA VAL A 211 -1.30 -12.29 -14.46
C VAL A 211 -0.80 -11.42 -13.33
N PHE A 212 -1.73 -10.84 -12.59
CA PHE A 212 -1.43 -10.15 -11.35
C PHE A 212 -2.50 -10.37 -10.29
N GLU A 213 -2.15 -10.14 -9.04
CA GLU A 213 -3.07 -10.20 -7.90
C GLU A 213 -2.68 -9.13 -6.87
N THR A 214 -3.68 -8.48 -6.29
CA THR A 214 -3.54 -7.65 -5.09
C THR A 214 -4.32 -8.31 -3.97
N ALA A 215 -3.61 -8.88 -2.98
CA ALA A 215 -4.26 -9.69 -1.96
C ALA A 215 -3.46 -9.78 -0.65
N PRO A 216 -4.12 -10.10 0.49
CA PRO A 216 -3.45 -10.35 1.74
C PRO A 216 -2.57 -11.60 1.65
N VAL A 217 -1.42 -11.56 2.31
CA VAL A 217 -0.51 -12.67 2.53
C VAL A 217 -0.08 -12.73 3.99
N PHE A 218 0.34 -13.91 4.45
CA PHE A 218 0.48 -14.21 5.87
C PHE A 218 1.87 -14.77 6.18
N ARG A 219 2.56 -14.19 7.16
CA ARG A 219 3.87 -14.65 7.61
C ARG A 219 3.89 -14.74 9.13
N ALA A 220 4.01 -15.94 9.69
CA ALA A 220 4.08 -16.18 11.13
C ALA A 220 5.48 -15.84 11.70
N GLU A 221 6.01 -14.68 11.33
CA GLU A 221 7.30 -14.21 11.79
C GLU A 221 7.25 -13.84 13.29
N LYS A 222 8.22 -14.32 14.06
CA LYS A 222 8.29 -14.09 15.51
C LYS A 222 9.12 -12.84 15.87
N HIS A 223 9.16 -11.87 14.98
CA HIS A 223 9.91 -10.63 15.17
C HIS A 223 8.95 -9.44 15.28
N ASN A 224 9.05 -8.71 16.39
CA ASN A 224 8.32 -7.46 16.57
C ASN A 224 9.25 -6.29 16.20
N THR A 225 9.36 -5.98 14.93
CA THR A 225 10.18 -4.88 14.42
C THR A 225 9.34 -3.86 13.69
N LYS A 226 9.89 -2.67 13.46
CA LYS A 226 9.22 -1.58 12.73
C LYS A 226 8.91 -1.90 11.25
N ARG A 227 9.43 -3.01 10.70
CA ARG A 227 9.36 -3.36 9.26
C ARG A 227 8.62 -4.67 8.97
N HIS A 228 8.10 -5.37 9.99
CA HIS A 228 7.43 -6.66 9.85
C HIS A 228 5.99 -6.61 10.32
N LEU A 229 5.12 -7.29 9.56
CA LEU A 229 3.72 -7.57 9.83
C LEU A 229 3.49 -9.07 9.64
N ASN A 230 2.52 -9.62 10.36
CA ASN A 230 2.11 -11.02 10.17
C ASN A 230 1.06 -11.19 9.05
N GLU A 231 0.36 -10.11 8.71
CA GLU A 231 -0.54 -10.01 7.56
C GLU A 231 -0.30 -8.67 6.87
N TYR A 232 -0.09 -8.69 5.55
CA TYR A 232 0.11 -7.49 4.74
C TYR A 232 -0.43 -7.70 3.33
N THR A 233 -0.61 -6.62 2.59
CA THR A 233 -1.06 -6.67 1.20
C THR A 233 0.13 -6.83 0.28
N SER A 234 0.13 -7.89 -0.52
CA SER A 234 1.11 -8.11 -1.58
C SER A 234 0.54 -7.67 -2.93
N LEU A 235 1.35 -6.95 -3.69
CA LEU A 235 1.12 -6.62 -5.09
C LEU A 235 1.99 -7.58 -5.90
N ASP A 236 1.38 -8.57 -6.50
CA ASP A 236 2.06 -9.65 -7.20
C ASP A 236 1.78 -9.61 -8.69
N PHE A 237 2.79 -9.78 -9.53
CA PHE A 237 2.58 -10.15 -10.91
C PHE A 237 3.53 -11.28 -11.36
N GLU A 238 3.14 -11.98 -12.44
CA GLU A 238 3.95 -12.98 -13.12
C GLU A 238 3.68 -12.88 -14.62
N MET A 239 4.72 -12.94 -15.47
CA MET A 239 4.60 -12.84 -16.92
C MET A 239 5.47 -13.87 -17.64
N GLY A 240 4.92 -14.43 -18.71
CA GLY A 240 5.57 -15.38 -19.58
C GLY A 240 6.21 -14.74 -20.79
N TYR A 241 6.94 -15.57 -21.55
CA TYR A 241 7.63 -15.21 -22.79
C TYR A 241 8.66 -14.10 -22.59
N ILE A 242 9.35 -14.13 -21.45
CA ILE A 242 10.43 -13.19 -21.14
C ILE A 242 11.73 -13.61 -21.81
N ASP A 243 12.55 -12.63 -22.19
CA ASP A 243 13.91 -12.85 -22.67
C ASP A 243 14.90 -13.00 -21.51
N GLY A 244 14.64 -12.34 -20.39
CA GLY A 244 15.42 -12.41 -19.17
C GLY A 244 14.69 -11.78 -17.97
N PHE A 245 15.30 -11.86 -16.79
CA PHE A 245 14.71 -11.27 -15.58
C PHE A 245 14.75 -9.72 -15.61
N GLU A 246 15.50 -9.14 -16.53
CA GLU A 246 15.49 -7.71 -16.82
C GLU A 246 14.11 -7.20 -17.25
N ASP A 247 13.33 -8.03 -17.95
CA ASP A 247 11.97 -7.68 -18.35
C ASP A 247 11.05 -7.44 -17.14
N ILE A 248 11.29 -8.18 -16.06
CA ILE A 248 10.54 -8.03 -14.82
C ILE A 248 10.91 -6.71 -14.11
N MET A 249 12.23 -6.38 -14.07
CA MET A 249 12.69 -5.11 -13.51
C MET A 249 12.18 -3.91 -14.33
N ALA A 250 12.17 -4.03 -15.67
CA ALA A 250 11.63 -3.01 -16.56
C ALA A 250 10.13 -2.80 -16.33
N MET A 251 9.35 -3.88 -16.15
CA MET A 251 7.92 -3.80 -15.85
C MET A 251 7.68 -3.12 -14.50
N GLU A 252 8.45 -3.45 -13.46
CA GLU A 252 8.37 -2.79 -12.16
C GLU A 252 8.74 -1.30 -12.23
N THR A 253 9.79 -0.96 -12.98
CA THR A 253 10.18 0.44 -13.21
C THR A 253 9.05 1.20 -13.89
N GLY A 254 8.41 0.63 -14.92
CA GLY A 254 7.25 1.22 -15.59
C GLY A 254 6.06 1.42 -14.66
N PHE A 255 5.78 0.46 -13.78
CA PHE A 255 4.76 0.59 -12.75
C PHE A 255 5.04 1.77 -11.80
N LEU A 256 6.28 1.89 -11.33
CA LEU A 256 6.67 3.00 -10.44
C LEU A 256 6.54 4.35 -11.15
N GLN A 257 6.99 4.47 -12.40
CA GLN A 257 6.83 5.69 -13.21
C GLN A 257 5.36 6.08 -13.37
N TYR A 258 4.52 5.12 -13.75
CA TYR A 258 3.07 5.34 -13.88
C TYR A 258 2.44 5.80 -12.57
N THR A 259 2.79 5.12 -11.48
CA THR A 259 2.24 5.41 -10.15
C THR A 259 2.67 6.79 -9.66
N MET A 260 3.93 7.19 -9.79
CA MET A 260 4.39 8.52 -9.38
C MET A 260 3.68 9.62 -10.18
N LYS A 261 3.47 9.42 -11.48
CA LYS A 261 2.67 10.32 -12.31
C LYS A 261 1.22 10.41 -11.83
N LEU A 262 0.55 9.26 -11.60
CA LEU A 262 -0.82 9.21 -11.11
C LEU A 262 -0.97 9.92 -9.75
N LEU A 263 -0.04 9.70 -8.82
CA LEU A 263 -0.04 10.38 -7.52
C LEU A 263 0.06 11.89 -7.67
N LYS A 264 0.97 12.35 -8.51
CA LYS A 264 1.14 13.78 -8.79
C LYS A 264 -0.12 14.43 -9.37
N GLU A 265 -0.79 13.75 -10.28
CA GLU A 265 -1.98 14.28 -10.98
C GLU A 265 -3.26 14.17 -10.16
N SER A 266 -3.47 13.06 -9.45
CA SER A 266 -4.76 12.75 -8.81
C SER A 266 -4.76 12.80 -7.29
N TYR A 267 -3.59 12.87 -6.64
CA TYR A 267 -3.43 12.86 -5.18
C TYR A 267 -2.56 14.02 -4.67
N SER A 268 -2.49 15.11 -5.43
CA SER A 268 -1.67 16.29 -5.11
C SER A 268 -1.97 16.88 -3.74
N LYS A 269 -3.24 16.92 -3.33
CA LYS A 269 -3.67 17.41 -2.00
C LYS A 269 -3.09 16.57 -0.87
N GLU A 270 -3.08 15.24 -1.02
CA GLU A 270 -2.52 14.31 -0.04
C GLU A 270 -1.00 14.40 0.01
N LEU A 271 -0.34 14.53 -1.15
CA LEU A 271 1.11 14.75 -1.22
C LEU A 271 1.52 16.04 -0.50
N GLU A 272 0.81 17.14 -0.72
CA GLU A 272 1.05 18.41 -0.05
C GLU A 272 0.81 18.31 1.46
N LEU A 273 -0.33 17.70 1.87
CA LEU A 273 -0.69 17.52 3.26
C LEU A 273 0.33 16.69 4.05
N LEU A 274 0.89 15.67 3.41
CA LEU A 274 1.92 14.81 3.99
C LEU A 274 3.35 15.36 3.79
N LYS A 275 3.51 16.40 2.96
CA LYS A 275 4.80 16.97 2.54
C LYS A 275 5.70 15.93 1.86
N ILE A 276 5.11 15.13 0.97
CA ILE A 276 5.82 14.10 0.22
C ILE A 276 6.45 14.72 -1.02
N GLU A 277 7.75 14.55 -1.16
CA GLU A 277 8.47 14.73 -2.41
C GLU A 277 8.57 13.37 -3.10
N LEU A 278 7.97 13.27 -4.29
CA LEU A 278 8.00 12.01 -5.05
C LEU A 278 9.42 11.73 -5.54
N PRO A 279 9.91 10.49 -5.37
CA PRO A 279 11.24 10.10 -5.84
C PRO A 279 11.31 10.11 -7.36
N ASN A 280 12.51 10.36 -7.92
CA ASN A 280 12.77 10.16 -9.33
C ASN A 280 12.87 8.65 -9.62
N VAL A 281 12.10 8.20 -10.59
CA VAL A 281 12.02 6.80 -11.06
C VAL A 281 12.27 6.66 -12.56
N ASP A 282 12.81 7.70 -13.22
CA ASP A 282 13.07 7.66 -14.66
C ASP A 282 14.11 6.59 -15.00
N GLN A 283 15.10 6.44 -14.13
CA GLN A 283 16.16 5.43 -14.24
C GLN A 283 16.48 4.86 -12.85
N ILE A 284 16.36 3.55 -12.69
CA ILE A 284 16.71 2.86 -11.45
C ILE A 284 18.03 2.09 -11.70
N PRO A 285 19.09 2.38 -10.92
CA PRO A 285 20.36 1.68 -11.03
C PRO A 285 20.23 0.22 -10.59
N ARG A 286 21.09 -0.63 -11.18
CA ARG A 286 21.22 -2.03 -10.77
C ARG A 286 22.66 -2.36 -10.39
N VAL A 287 22.82 -3.29 -9.47
CA VAL A 287 24.12 -3.78 -9.02
C VAL A 287 24.01 -5.26 -8.66
N ARG A 288 25.04 -6.06 -8.89
CA ARG A 288 25.08 -7.44 -8.41
C ARG A 288 25.23 -7.49 -6.89
N PHE A 289 24.73 -8.54 -6.28
CA PHE A 289 24.74 -8.74 -4.83
C PHE A 289 26.15 -8.69 -4.22
N ASP A 290 27.09 -9.41 -4.83
CA ASP A 290 28.51 -9.45 -4.45
C ASP A 290 29.20 -8.08 -4.61
N GLU A 291 28.97 -7.42 -5.73
CA GLU A 291 29.47 -6.09 -6.01
C GLU A 291 28.89 -5.01 -5.06
N ALA A 292 27.60 -5.09 -4.73
CA ALA A 292 26.97 -4.19 -3.77
C ALA A 292 27.64 -4.29 -2.41
N LYS A 293 27.89 -5.51 -1.94
CA LYS A 293 28.62 -5.76 -0.69
C LYS A 293 30.04 -5.21 -0.72
N GLU A 294 30.76 -5.44 -1.80
CA GLU A 294 32.13 -4.94 -1.96
C GLU A 294 32.19 -3.41 -1.90
N ARG A 295 31.30 -2.73 -2.66
CA ARG A 295 31.22 -1.26 -2.70
C ARG A 295 30.94 -0.66 -1.34
N VAL A 296 29.96 -1.21 -0.61
CA VAL A 296 29.58 -0.77 0.74
C VAL A 296 30.69 -1.05 1.76
N SER A 297 31.29 -2.26 1.71
CA SER A 297 32.44 -2.61 2.56
C SER A 297 33.58 -1.61 2.39
N LYS A 298 33.92 -1.31 1.15
CA LYS A 298 35.03 -0.41 0.81
C LYS A 298 34.75 1.04 1.24
N LYS A 299 33.52 1.55 0.99
CA LYS A 299 33.18 2.96 1.28
C LYS A 299 32.96 3.21 2.76
N TYR A 300 32.30 2.30 3.48
CA TYR A 300 31.89 2.49 4.88
C TYR A 300 32.70 1.67 5.88
N ASN A 301 33.76 0.96 5.42
CA ASN A 301 34.60 0.09 6.25
C ASN A 301 33.77 -0.97 7.01
N ARG A 302 32.75 -1.54 6.33
CA ARG A 302 31.83 -2.53 6.91
C ARG A 302 32.30 -3.94 6.62
N GLN A 303 32.43 -4.77 7.67
CA GLN A 303 32.64 -6.20 7.51
C GLN A 303 31.29 -6.92 7.44
N PHE A 304 31.09 -7.71 6.36
CA PHE A 304 29.91 -8.52 6.19
C PHE A 304 30.03 -9.84 6.96
N ARG A 305 28.97 -10.15 7.74
CA ARG A 305 28.92 -11.40 8.52
C ARG A 305 28.22 -12.52 7.75
N ASN A 306 27.17 -12.17 6.99
CA ASN A 306 26.40 -13.13 6.22
C ASN A 306 26.77 -13.04 4.72
N PRO A 307 27.49 -14.04 4.15
CA PRO A 307 27.87 -14.01 2.74
C PRO A 307 26.72 -14.32 1.77
N PHE A 308 25.56 -14.77 2.29
CA PHE A 308 24.46 -15.26 1.46
C PHE A 308 23.23 -14.37 1.45
N ASP A 309 23.18 -13.34 2.31
CA ASP A 309 22.02 -12.46 2.47
C ASP A 309 22.44 -11.04 2.81
N LEU A 310 21.53 -10.07 2.68
CA LEU A 310 21.71 -8.72 3.19
C LEU A 310 21.14 -8.60 4.60
N GLU A 311 21.93 -8.06 5.51
CA GLU A 311 21.44 -7.64 6.82
C GLU A 311 20.73 -6.26 6.70
N PRO A 312 19.79 -5.91 7.59
CA PRO A 312 19.08 -4.63 7.52
C PRO A 312 19.98 -3.40 7.47
N GLU A 313 21.12 -3.45 8.15
CA GLU A 313 22.11 -2.37 8.11
C GLU A 313 22.79 -2.28 6.74
N GLU A 314 23.02 -3.42 6.09
CA GLU A 314 23.62 -3.48 4.75
C GLU A 314 22.66 -2.91 3.70
N GLU A 315 21.36 -3.23 3.79
CA GLU A 315 20.34 -2.62 2.93
C GLU A 315 20.35 -1.07 3.07
N LEU A 316 20.38 -0.56 4.31
CA LEU A 316 20.46 0.88 4.57
C LEU A 316 21.74 1.51 3.97
N LEU A 317 22.89 0.86 4.11
CA LEU A 317 24.15 1.36 3.57
C LEU A 317 24.19 1.31 2.03
N ILE A 318 23.56 0.29 1.42
CA ILE A 318 23.41 0.21 -0.05
C ILE A 318 22.52 1.37 -0.53
N GLY A 319 21.36 1.57 0.10
CA GLY A 319 20.49 2.70 -0.23
C GLY A 319 21.20 4.05 -0.10
N LYS A 320 21.93 4.24 1.00
CA LYS A 320 22.74 5.45 1.21
C LYS A 320 23.81 5.62 0.13
N TYR A 321 24.51 4.54 -0.23
CA TYR A 321 25.52 4.57 -1.28
C TYR A 321 24.95 5.05 -2.62
N PHE A 322 23.81 4.48 -3.05
CA PHE A 322 23.21 4.83 -4.32
C PHE A 322 22.59 6.23 -4.31
N LYS A 323 22.10 6.71 -3.15
CA LYS A 323 21.64 8.09 -2.99
C LYS A 323 22.81 9.09 -3.13
N GLU A 324 23.96 8.79 -2.51
CA GLU A 324 25.14 9.66 -2.54
C GLU A 324 25.86 9.70 -3.90
N GLU A 325 25.96 8.56 -4.58
CA GLU A 325 26.73 8.43 -5.81
C GLU A 325 25.91 8.66 -7.08
N TYR A 326 24.62 8.38 -7.06
CA TYR A 326 23.76 8.37 -8.24
C TYR A 326 22.48 9.22 -8.07
N ASP A 327 22.31 9.87 -6.91
CA ASP A 327 21.08 10.58 -6.54
C ASP A 327 19.81 9.74 -6.73
N SER A 328 19.90 8.43 -6.52
CA SER A 328 18.79 7.49 -6.64
C SER A 328 18.29 7.01 -5.28
N ASP A 329 16.99 7.12 -5.05
CA ASP A 329 16.34 6.57 -3.87
C ASP A 329 16.08 5.05 -4.02
N PHE A 330 16.20 4.52 -5.24
CA PHE A 330 15.97 3.11 -5.55
C PHE A 330 17.25 2.45 -6.07
N VAL A 331 17.37 1.13 -5.82
CA VAL A 331 18.41 0.30 -6.45
C VAL A 331 17.94 -1.14 -6.57
N PHE A 332 18.09 -1.74 -7.74
CA PHE A 332 17.97 -3.19 -7.92
C PHE A 332 19.26 -3.88 -7.50
N VAL A 333 19.19 -4.74 -6.51
CA VAL A 333 20.26 -5.67 -6.15
C VAL A 333 19.95 -7.01 -6.80
N THR A 334 20.84 -7.50 -7.65
CA THR A 334 20.59 -8.67 -8.51
C THR A 334 21.51 -9.84 -8.18
N HIS A 335 21.20 -11.03 -8.69
CA HIS A 335 22.02 -12.24 -8.54
C HIS A 335 22.28 -12.61 -7.07
N TYR A 336 21.21 -12.85 -6.35
CA TYR A 336 21.32 -13.35 -4.98
C TYR A 336 21.78 -14.81 -4.97
N PRO A 337 22.50 -15.23 -3.91
CA PRO A 337 22.95 -16.61 -3.76
C PRO A 337 21.79 -17.62 -3.81
N SER A 338 21.95 -18.69 -4.61
CA SER A 338 20.94 -19.72 -4.84
C SER A 338 20.44 -20.38 -3.55
N LYS A 339 21.30 -20.49 -2.53
CA LYS A 339 20.95 -21.07 -1.21
C LYS A 339 19.86 -20.28 -0.47
N LYS A 340 19.69 -18.98 -0.78
CA LYS A 340 18.74 -18.10 -0.12
C LYS A 340 17.43 -17.92 -0.89
N ARG A 341 17.43 -18.21 -2.18
CA ARG A 341 16.24 -18.07 -3.01
C ARG A 341 15.39 -19.35 -2.99
N PRO A 342 14.07 -19.24 -3.22
CA PRO A 342 13.16 -20.39 -3.27
C PRO A 342 13.55 -21.41 -4.36
N PHE A 343 13.03 -22.63 -4.26
CA PHE A 343 13.34 -23.72 -5.19
C PHE A 343 12.98 -23.42 -6.64
N TYR A 344 11.98 -22.58 -6.86
CA TYR A 344 11.49 -22.22 -8.19
C TYR A 344 12.31 -21.12 -8.89
N ALA A 345 13.22 -20.45 -8.18
CA ALA A 345 14.08 -19.41 -8.77
C ALA A 345 15.09 -20.02 -9.74
N MET A 346 15.25 -19.40 -10.91
CA MET A 346 16.22 -19.84 -11.93
C MET A 346 17.64 -19.57 -11.47
N ASP A 347 18.51 -20.58 -11.51
CA ASP A 347 19.95 -20.37 -11.30
C ASP A 347 20.56 -19.68 -12.51
N ASP A 348 21.58 -18.85 -12.29
CA ASP A 348 22.33 -18.20 -13.36
C ASP A 348 23.11 -19.27 -14.15
N PRO A 349 22.86 -19.44 -15.47
CA PRO A 349 23.60 -20.41 -16.28
C PRO A 349 25.11 -20.18 -16.32
N ALA A 350 25.57 -18.95 -16.05
CA ALA A 350 26.98 -18.62 -16.01
C ALA A 350 27.63 -18.99 -14.67
N ASP A 351 26.88 -18.99 -13.58
CA ASP A 351 27.33 -19.36 -12.24
C ASP A 351 26.13 -19.79 -11.37
N GLU A 352 25.85 -21.08 -11.30
CA GLU A 352 24.73 -21.68 -10.56
C GLU A 352 24.75 -21.42 -9.04
N THR A 353 25.81 -20.82 -8.50
CA THR A 353 25.85 -20.40 -7.10
C THR A 353 24.95 -19.17 -6.86
N TYR A 354 24.57 -18.45 -7.92
CA TYR A 354 23.65 -17.32 -7.94
C TYR A 354 22.36 -17.66 -8.69
N THR A 355 21.37 -16.79 -8.55
CA THR A 355 20.08 -16.91 -9.26
C THR A 355 19.84 -15.66 -10.11
N LEU A 356 19.04 -15.79 -11.16
CA LEU A 356 18.48 -14.68 -11.95
C LEU A 356 17.33 -14.02 -11.18
N SER A 357 17.65 -13.49 -10.01
CA SER A 357 16.70 -12.85 -9.09
C SER A 357 17.20 -11.47 -8.68
N PHE A 358 16.28 -10.68 -8.16
CA PHE A 358 16.58 -9.35 -7.64
C PHE A 358 15.70 -9.01 -6.45
N ASP A 359 16.15 -8.05 -5.65
CA ASP A 359 15.34 -7.26 -4.74
C ASP A 359 15.43 -5.79 -5.13
N LEU A 360 14.32 -5.07 -5.02
CA LEU A 360 14.31 -3.62 -5.14
C LEU A 360 14.37 -3.00 -3.76
N LEU A 361 15.42 -2.24 -3.50
CA LEU A 361 15.54 -1.42 -2.29
C LEU A 361 15.05 -0.01 -2.58
N PHE A 362 14.18 0.51 -1.70
CA PHE A 362 13.75 1.91 -1.69
C PHE A 362 14.21 2.57 -0.40
N LYS A 363 15.08 3.57 -0.53
CA LYS A 363 15.72 4.25 0.62
C LYS A 363 16.34 3.27 1.63
N GLY A 364 16.96 2.19 1.11
CA GLY A 364 17.61 1.17 1.93
C GLY A 364 16.67 0.20 2.63
N LEU A 365 15.45 0.03 2.16
CA LEU A 365 14.54 -1.03 2.60
C LEU A 365 14.10 -1.87 1.41
N GLU A 366 14.20 -3.19 1.52
CA GLU A 366 13.61 -4.12 0.56
C GLU A 366 12.09 -3.95 0.53
N ILE A 367 11.56 -3.55 -0.65
CA ILE A 367 10.13 -3.42 -0.92
C ILE A 367 9.62 -4.53 -1.85
N THR A 368 10.49 -5.12 -2.66
CA THR A 368 10.17 -6.11 -3.69
C THR A 368 11.20 -7.22 -3.70
N THR A 369 10.73 -8.44 -3.94
CA THR A 369 11.54 -9.58 -4.37
C THR A 369 10.98 -10.14 -5.68
N GLY A 370 11.84 -10.34 -6.67
CA GLY A 370 11.47 -10.84 -7.99
C GLY A 370 12.55 -11.67 -8.67
N GLY A 371 12.24 -12.13 -9.88
CA GLY A 371 13.21 -12.84 -10.73
C GLY A 371 12.59 -13.78 -11.74
N GLN A 372 13.44 -14.39 -12.53
CA GLN A 372 13.11 -15.44 -13.47
C GLN A 372 12.88 -16.77 -12.73
N ARG A 373 11.94 -17.57 -13.24
CA ARG A 373 11.59 -18.85 -12.66
C ARG A 373 12.11 -20.00 -13.55
N ILE A 374 12.30 -21.15 -12.93
CA ILE A 374 12.55 -22.39 -13.67
C ILE A 374 11.27 -22.75 -14.40
N HIS A 375 11.32 -22.86 -15.72
CA HIS A 375 10.18 -23.25 -16.55
C HIS A 375 10.29 -24.68 -17.08
N ASP A 376 11.50 -25.26 -17.10
CA ASP A 376 11.70 -26.66 -17.46
C ASP A 376 11.32 -27.59 -16.31
N TYR A 377 10.43 -28.56 -16.61
CA TYR A 377 9.92 -29.52 -15.63
C TYR A 377 11.01 -30.36 -14.98
N ASN A 378 11.98 -30.86 -15.77
CA ASN A 378 13.03 -31.72 -15.26
C ASN A 378 14.01 -30.97 -14.38
N LYS A 379 14.40 -29.75 -14.77
CA LYS A 379 15.25 -28.88 -13.95
C LYS A 379 14.55 -28.48 -12.64
N LEU A 380 13.23 -28.26 -12.69
CA LEU A 380 12.45 -27.95 -11.49
C LEU A 380 12.44 -29.13 -10.51
N LEU A 381 12.19 -30.36 -11.01
CA LEU A 381 12.24 -31.57 -10.18
C LEU A 381 13.64 -31.82 -9.61
N GLU A 382 14.70 -31.64 -10.41
CA GLU A 382 16.07 -31.78 -9.97
C GLU A 382 16.37 -30.82 -8.79
N LYS A 383 15.95 -29.55 -8.91
CA LYS A 383 16.16 -28.57 -7.87
C LYS A 383 15.35 -28.84 -6.60
N ILE A 384 14.12 -29.33 -6.72
CA ILE A 384 13.29 -29.79 -5.60
C ILE A 384 14.01 -30.94 -4.87
N ASN A 385 14.46 -31.97 -5.61
CA ASN A 385 15.15 -33.12 -5.04
C ASN A 385 16.50 -32.73 -4.38
N LYS A 386 17.30 -31.88 -5.03
CA LYS A 386 18.57 -31.38 -4.51
C LYS A 386 18.40 -30.63 -3.17
N ARG A 387 17.23 -30.05 -2.95
CA ARG A 387 16.87 -29.37 -1.69
C ARG A 387 16.22 -30.29 -0.65
N GLY A 388 16.07 -31.59 -0.95
CA GLY A 388 15.44 -32.55 -0.06
C GLY A 388 13.96 -32.27 0.20
N MET A 389 13.28 -31.63 -0.74
CA MET A 389 11.85 -31.30 -0.62
C MET A 389 10.99 -32.45 -1.19
N GLU A 390 9.86 -32.71 -0.53
CA GLU A 390 8.88 -33.68 -1.00
C GLU A 390 7.91 -33.01 -2.00
N THR A 391 7.55 -33.74 -3.05
CA THR A 391 6.62 -33.28 -4.09
C THR A 391 5.16 -33.51 -3.72
N GLU A 392 4.88 -34.28 -2.65
CA GLU A 392 3.52 -34.50 -2.16
C GLU A 392 2.81 -33.16 -1.87
N GLY A 393 1.59 -33.01 -2.41
CA GLY A 393 0.81 -31.76 -2.31
C GLY A 393 1.23 -30.66 -3.31
N MET A 394 2.16 -30.97 -4.24
CA MET A 394 2.58 -30.10 -5.34
C MET A 394 2.17 -30.62 -6.73
N GLU A 395 1.38 -31.66 -6.77
CA GLU A 395 1.06 -32.39 -8.01
C GLU A 395 0.41 -31.48 -9.07
N HIS A 396 -0.53 -30.63 -8.65
CA HIS A 396 -1.19 -29.69 -9.54
C HIS A 396 -0.24 -28.60 -10.07
N TYR A 397 0.63 -28.08 -9.21
CA TYR A 397 1.66 -27.15 -9.61
C TYR A 397 2.63 -27.77 -10.61
N LEU A 398 3.19 -28.94 -10.30
CA LEU A 398 4.11 -29.67 -11.17
C LEU A 398 3.46 -30.11 -12.49
N SER A 399 2.16 -30.39 -12.46
CA SER A 399 1.40 -30.72 -13.68
C SER A 399 1.40 -29.57 -14.71
N ALA A 400 1.33 -28.33 -14.28
CA ALA A 400 1.43 -27.18 -15.19
C ALA A 400 2.75 -27.22 -15.97
N PHE A 401 3.86 -27.41 -15.28
CA PHE A 401 5.20 -27.51 -15.90
C PHE A 401 5.35 -28.75 -16.79
N LYS A 402 4.81 -29.87 -16.36
CA LYS A 402 4.85 -31.13 -17.14
C LYS A 402 4.17 -31.00 -18.50
N HIS A 403 3.18 -30.13 -18.61
CA HIS A 403 2.43 -29.91 -19.85
C HIS A 403 2.91 -28.69 -20.65
N GLY A 404 3.99 -28.07 -20.24
CA GLY A 404 4.64 -26.97 -20.95
C GLY A 404 4.39 -25.61 -20.31
N MET A 405 5.47 -24.96 -19.90
CA MET A 405 5.46 -23.59 -19.38
C MET A 405 6.43 -22.72 -20.17
N PRO A 406 6.05 -21.50 -20.54
CA PRO A 406 6.98 -20.57 -21.19
C PRO A 406 8.08 -20.12 -20.22
N PRO A 407 9.23 -19.62 -20.70
CA PRO A 407 10.11 -18.81 -19.87
C PRO A 407 9.31 -17.70 -19.20
N HIS A 408 9.38 -17.60 -17.87
CA HIS A 408 8.54 -16.68 -17.10
C HIS A 408 9.26 -16.15 -15.86
N GLY A 409 8.74 -15.07 -15.34
CA GLY A 409 9.20 -14.47 -14.13
C GLY A 409 8.18 -13.50 -13.56
N GLY A 410 8.45 -13.03 -12.38
CA GLY A 410 7.56 -12.11 -11.68
C GLY A 410 8.14 -11.63 -10.37
N LEU A 411 7.31 -10.94 -9.61
CA LEU A 411 7.70 -10.33 -8.35
C LEU A 411 6.53 -10.29 -7.35
N GLY A 412 6.85 -9.90 -6.13
CA GLY A 412 5.90 -9.51 -5.10
C GLY A 412 6.40 -8.26 -4.39
N ILE A 413 5.54 -7.25 -4.28
CA ILE A 413 5.80 -5.95 -3.63
C ILE A 413 4.99 -5.88 -2.34
N GLY A 414 5.61 -5.50 -1.23
CA GLY A 414 4.90 -5.20 0.01
C GLY A 414 4.28 -3.80 -0.05
N LEU A 415 2.94 -3.70 -0.17
CA LEU A 415 2.24 -2.42 -0.30
C LEU A 415 2.52 -1.49 0.88
N GLU A 416 2.49 -2.01 2.10
CA GLU A 416 2.72 -1.23 3.31
C GLU A 416 4.16 -0.74 3.42
N ARG A 417 5.15 -1.54 3.01
CA ARG A 417 6.57 -1.11 2.97
C ARG A 417 6.79 -0.01 1.93
N LEU A 418 6.24 -0.17 0.72
CA LEU A 418 6.31 0.87 -0.32
C LEU A 418 5.63 2.16 0.14
N THR A 419 4.43 2.05 0.74
CA THR A 419 3.70 3.20 1.28
C THR A 419 4.51 3.88 2.38
N MET A 420 5.00 3.13 3.36
CA MET A 420 5.79 3.62 4.50
C MET A 420 7.01 4.43 4.04
N GLN A 421 7.78 3.88 3.10
CA GLN A 421 8.96 4.55 2.56
C GLN A 421 8.61 5.81 1.76
N LEU A 422 7.50 5.78 1.01
CA LEU A 422 7.06 6.92 0.23
C LEU A 422 6.63 8.10 1.12
N ILE A 423 5.90 7.82 2.20
CA ILE A 423 5.42 8.85 3.14
C ILE A 423 6.49 9.26 4.18
N GLY A 424 7.64 8.58 4.20
CA GLY A 424 8.74 8.89 5.10
C GLY A 424 8.50 8.49 6.56
N GLU A 425 7.64 7.50 6.83
CA GLU A 425 7.44 6.97 8.18
C GLU A 425 8.41 5.83 8.49
N GLU A 426 8.75 5.64 9.75
CA GLU A 426 9.72 4.64 10.19
C GLU A 426 9.10 3.29 10.59
N ASN A 427 7.78 3.24 10.75
CA ASN A 427 7.07 2.08 11.26
C ASN A 427 5.95 1.67 10.31
N VAL A 428 6.03 0.45 9.80
CA VAL A 428 5.07 -0.10 8.83
C VAL A 428 3.62 -0.10 9.33
N ARG A 429 3.40 -0.08 10.65
CA ARG A 429 2.07 0.04 11.26
C ARG A 429 1.41 1.40 10.98
N GLU A 430 2.18 2.45 10.70
CA GLU A 430 1.63 3.75 10.27
C GLU A 430 1.02 3.67 8.86
N ALA A 431 1.55 2.79 8.01
CA ALA A 431 1.06 2.52 6.65
C ALA A 431 0.08 1.34 6.57
N THR A 432 -0.45 0.87 7.70
CA THR A 432 -1.40 -0.26 7.78
C THR A 432 -2.69 0.19 8.43
N LEU A 433 -3.84 -0.09 7.81
CA LEU A 433 -5.14 0.28 8.37
C LEU A 433 -5.37 -0.37 9.74
N PHE A 434 -5.28 -1.69 9.79
CA PHE A 434 -5.44 -2.50 11.00
C PHE A 434 -4.31 -3.52 11.03
N PRO A 435 -3.14 -3.19 11.59
CA PRO A 435 -1.97 -4.06 11.56
C PRO A 435 -2.19 -5.35 12.36
N ARG A 436 -1.62 -6.45 11.84
CA ARG A 436 -1.48 -7.71 12.54
C ARG A 436 -0.01 -7.97 12.79
N ASP A 437 0.36 -8.12 14.05
CA ASP A 437 1.70 -8.44 14.52
C ASP A 437 1.63 -9.40 15.73
N LEU A 438 2.76 -9.70 16.35
CA LEU A 438 2.82 -10.61 17.50
C LEU A 438 1.91 -10.20 18.67
N SER A 439 1.62 -8.93 18.82
CA SER A 439 0.89 -8.37 19.96
C SER A 439 -0.52 -7.91 19.62
N ARG A 440 -0.85 -7.81 18.33
CA ARG A 440 -2.12 -7.23 17.88
C ARG A 440 -2.84 -8.16 16.90
N LEU A 441 -3.97 -8.68 17.34
CA LEU A 441 -4.90 -9.50 16.55
C LEU A 441 -6.26 -8.79 16.35
N GLU A 442 -6.59 -7.83 17.22
CA GLU A 442 -7.83 -7.08 17.21
C GLU A 442 -7.61 -5.66 16.64
N PRO A 443 -8.68 -5.03 16.08
CA PRO A 443 -8.64 -3.64 15.67
C PRO A 443 -8.25 -2.68 16.79
#